data_8f3bfce46f80e4a0dead08f08f0da931
#
_entry.id   8f3bfce46f80e4a0dead08f08f0da931
#
_cell.length_a   1.000
_cell.length_b   1.000
_cell.length_c   1.000
_cell.angle_alpha   90.00
_cell.angle_beta   90.00
_cell.angle_gamma   90.00
#
_symmetry.space_group_name_H-M   'P 1'
#
loop_
_entity.id
_entity.type
_entity.pdbx_description
1 polymer ?
#
loop_
_entity_poly.entity_id
_entity_poly.type
_entity_poly.pdbx_seq_one_letter_code
_entity_poly.pdbx_strand_id
1 'polypeptide(L)'
;MSGGLLVASGPQLFAWAPGSEPRLVGERDDHVRTLCVHDGRLYDGGDSNAIYDTLADTLVAERASWIYALCSHDGALYDGGRYAQVWRTQDGELVNWRDNWVRALCSHVGVMYDGGDYGVWQTGTSREMGSRPGACYGFTPVGEALLDFGEYGVCDTLTGAPVAQRPASVLAMTALGTAIYDGGAGGVCDTRSGKTVAERASPVMSFGVHDSVLYDATGHFQLHATLEDPQGDSPLAELDAPIHAMLSLPSALFDALPSGGSS
;
A
#
# COMPACT_ATOMS: atom_id res chain seq x y z
N MET A 1 -3.42 -11.15 22.50
CA MET A 1 -2.93 -9.79 22.25
C MET A 1 -3.37 -9.43 20.85
N SER A 2 -3.91 -8.26 20.66
CA SER A 2 -4.21 -7.75 19.33
C SER A 2 -2.87 -7.59 18.58
N GLY A 3 -2.80 -7.91 17.28
CA GLY A 3 -1.63 -7.63 16.45
C GLY A 3 -1.30 -6.14 16.42
N GLY A 4 -0.82 -5.64 15.30
CA GLY A 4 -0.49 -4.23 15.13
C GLY A 4 -0.32 -3.87 13.66
N LEU A 5 0.26 -2.71 13.42
CA LEU A 5 0.67 -2.25 12.11
C LEU A 5 2.17 -2.46 11.90
N LEU A 6 2.55 -2.89 10.70
CA LEU A 6 3.89 -2.67 10.18
C LEU A 6 3.86 -1.38 9.37
N VAL A 7 4.79 -0.49 9.66
CA VAL A 7 4.90 0.84 9.06
C VAL A 7 6.25 0.97 8.37
N ALA A 8 6.25 1.23 7.08
CA ALA A 8 7.45 1.52 6.30
C ALA A 8 7.65 3.04 6.20
N SER A 9 8.72 3.54 6.84
CA SER A 9 9.08 4.96 6.88
C SER A 9 10.50 5.15 6.33
N GLY A 10 10.62 5.71 5.14
CA GLY A 10 11.89 5.73 4.44
C GLY A 10 12.49 4.34 4.29
N PRO A 11 13.74 4.12 4.68
CA PRO A 11 14.38 2.80 4.66
C PRO A 11 14.00 1.91 5.85
N GLN A 12 13.30 2.44 6.85
CA GLN A 12 13.05 1.77 8.12
C GLN A 12 11.68 1.12 8.18
N LEU A 13 11.62 -0.01 8.89
CA LEU A 13 10.40 -0.76 9.17
C LEU A 13 10.13 -0.73 10.67
N PHE A 14 8.95 -0.28 11.05
CA PHE A 14 8.52 -0.18 12.44
C PHE A 14 7.32 -1.07 12.72
N ALA A 15 7.38 -1.83 13.80
CA ALA A 15 6.21 -2.42 14.42
C ALA A 15 5.56 -1.39 15.34
N TRP A 16 4.27 -1.16 15.17
CA TRP A 16 3.52 -0.23 16.00
C TRP A 16 2.18 -0.84 16.45
N ALA A 17 1.85 -0.68 17.71
CA ALA A 17 0.54 -1.02 18.26
C ALA A 17 -0.04 0.21 18.97
N PRO A 18 -1.38 0.40 18.94
CA PRO A 18 -2.02 1.52 19.62
C PRO A 18 -1.59 1.67 21.07
N GLY A 19 -1.20 2.89 21.45
CA GLY A 19 -0.72 3.20 22.81
C GLY A 19 0.72 2.79 23.12
N SER A 20 1.48 2.37 22.12
CA SER A 20 2.92 2.10 22.24
C SER A 20 3.75 3.02 21.35
N GLU A 21 5.04 3.17 21.69
CA GLU A 21 6.00 3.79 20.79
C GLU A 21 6.30 2.86 19.59
N PRO A 22 6.54 3.42 18.38
CA PRO A 22 7.02 2.65 17.25
C PRO A 22 8.34 1.95 17.55
N ARG A 23 8.42 0.67 17.26
CA ARG A 23 9.60 -0.17 17.49
C ARG A 23 10.27 -0.51 16.16
N LEU A 24 11.51 -0.11 15.95
CA LEU A 24 12.29 -0.48 14.77
C LEU A 24 12.45 -2.00 14.71
N VAL A 25 12.14 -2.60 13.56
CA VAL A 25 12.21 -4.05 13.34
C VAL A 25 13.04 -4.43 12.12
N GLY A 26 13.39 -3.48 11.28
CA GLY A 26 14.26 -3.70 10.13
C GLY A 26 14.69 -2.39 9.47
N GLU A 27 15.77 -2.46 8.71
CA GLU A 27 16.28 -1.35 7.93
C GLU A 27 16.77 -1.86 6.57
N ARG A 28 16.57 -1.06 5.51
CA ARG A 28 17.00 -1.36 4.14
C ARG A 28 17.97 -0.28 3.66
N ASP A 29 18.66 -0.53 2.57
CA ASP A 29 19.61 0.43 1.98
C ASP A 29 18.91 1.67 1.41
N ASP A 30 17.59 1.57 1.09
CA ASP A 30 16.80 2.65 0.52
C ASP A 30 15.31 2.51 0.91
N HIS A 31 14.47 3.45 0.46
CA HIS A 31 13.06 3.53 0.87
C HIS A 31 12.29 2.25 0.58
N VAL A 32 11.56 1.75 1.58
CA VAL A 32 10.56 0.68 1.44
C VAL A 32 9.26 1.28 0.92
N ARG A 33 8.78 0.79 -0.21
CA ARG A 33 7.59 1.29 -0.90
C ARG A 33 6.36 0.41 -0.73
N THR A 34 6.58 -0.87 -0.52
CA THR A 34 5.50 -1.86 -0.53
C THR A 34 5.74 -2.96 0.50
N LEU A 35 4.65 -3.43 1.07
CA LEU A 35 4.61 -4.51 2.06
C LEU A 35 3.57 -5.54 1.62
N CYS A 36 3.84 -6.83 1.80
CA CYS A 36 2.92 -7.89 1.45
C CYS A 36 3.04 -9.08 2.40
N VAL A 37 1.90 -9.65 2.80
CA VAL A 37 1.88 -10.98 3.43
C VAL A 37 1.57 -12.02 2.36
N HIS A 38 2.44 -13.02 2.24
CA HIS A 38 2.26 -14.16 1.37
C HIS A 38 2.66 -15.43 2.09
N ASP A 39 1.78 -16.44 2.09
CA ASP A 39 1.97 -17.75 2.71
C ASP A 39 2.48 -17.67 4.17
N GLY A 40 1.87 -16.78 4.96
CA GLY A 40 2.23 -16.55 6.35
C GLY A 40 3.59 -15.88 6.59
N ARG A 41 4.24 -15.40 5.54
CA ARG A 41 5.49 -14.62 5.59
C ARG A 41 5.25 -13.18 5.20
N LEU A 42 6.13 -12.32 5.66
CA LEU A 42 6.10 -10.90 5.40
C LEU A 42 7.21 -10.52 4.41
N TYR A 43 6.85 -9.77 3.39
CA TYR A 43 7.77 -9.29 2.36
C TYR A 43 7.73 -7.78 2.24
N ASP A 44 8.89 -7.20 1.98
CA ASP A 44 9.07 -5.80 1.67
C ASP A 44 9.86 -5.59 0.37
N GLY A 45 9.65 -4.44 -0.26
CA GLY A 45 10.36 -4.05 -1.46
C GLY A 45 10.30 -2.54 -1.67
N GLY A 46 11.24 -2.00 -2.46
CA GLY A 46 11.32 -0.54 -2.63
C GLY A 46 12.40 -0.07 -3.58
N ASP A 47 13.00 1.07 -3.25
CA ASP A 47 13.96 1.79 -4.10
C ASP A 47 15.34 1.11 -4.14
N SER A 48 15.62 0.18 -3.22
CA SER A 48 16.81 -0.67 -3.21
C SER A 48 16.84 -1.73 -4.33
N ASN A 49 15.78 -1.85 -5.13
CA ASN A 49 15.61 -2.85 -6.19
C ASN A 49 15.54 -4.29 -5.68
N ALA A 50 15.46 -4.49 -4.40
CA ALA A 50 15.47 -5.79 -3.73
C ALA A 50 14.13 -6.10 -3.05
N ILE A 51 13.78 -7.37 -3.01
CA ILE A 51 12.66 -7.91 -2.25
C ILE A 51 13.23 -8.78 -1.14
N TYR A 52 12.81 -8.51 0.09
CA TYR A 52 13.24 -9.24 1.28
C TYR A 52 12.08 -10.03 1.90
N ASP A 53 12.41 -11.19 2.47
CA ASP A 53 11.61 -11.76 3.56
C ASP A 53 11.92 -10.93 4.81
N THR A 54 10.96 -10.13 5.25
CA THR A 54 11.17 -9.13 6.31
C THR A 54 11.53 -9.76 7.65
N LEU A 55 10.92 -10.92 7.98
CA LEU A 55 11.16 -11.60 9.26
C LEU A 55 12.49 -12.33 9.28
N ALA A 56 12.87 -12.96 8.17
CA ALA A 56 14.12 -13.69 8.04
C ALA A 56 15.30 -12.78 7.72
N ASP A 57 15.04 -11.53 7.34
CA ASP A 57 16.01 -10.54 6.85
C ASP A 57 16.87 -11.10 5.70
N THR A 58 16.22 -11.80 4.78
CA THR A 58 16.89 -12.47 3.66
C THR A 58 16.42 -11.94 2.33
N LEU A 59 17.38 -11.73 1.42
CA LEU A 59 17.10 -11.35 0.03
C LEU A 59 16.37 -12.50 -0.69
N VAL A 60 15.23 -12.19 -1.30
CA VAL A 60 14.40 -13.12 -2.07
C VAL A 60 14.59 -12.93 -3.57
N ALA A 61 14.64 -11.68 -4.02
CA ALA A 61 14.82 -11.35 -5.43
C ALA A 61 15.42 -9.95 -5.60
N GLU A 62 16.14 -9.77 -6.71
CA GLU A 62 16.60 -8.46 -7.18
C GLU A 62 15.99 -8.16 -8.55
N ARG A 63 15.76 -6.87 -8.82
CA ARG A 63 15.23 -6.36 -10.08
C ARG A 63 16.14 -5.28 -10.66
N ALA A 64 15.89 -4.92 -11.91
CA ALA A 64 16.69 -3.90 -12.61
C ALA A 64 16.43 -2.47 -12.09
N SER A 65 15.35 -2.23 -11.32
CA SER A 65 14.95 -0.92 -10.81
C SER A 65 13.94 -1.07 -9.67
N TRP A 66 13.43 0.04 -9.17
CA TRP A 66 12.54 0.17 -8.02
C TRP A 66 11.31 -0.73 -8.09
N ILE A 67 10.96 -1.29 -6.95
CA ILE A 67 9.77 -2.13 -6.73
C ILE A 67 8.69 -1.27 -6.10
N TYR A 68 7.54 -1.15 -6.77
CA TYR A 68 6.42 -0.34 -6.29
C TYR A 68 5.29 -1.18 -5.70
N ALA A 69 5.17 -2.43 -6.14
CA ALA A 69 4.06 -3.28 -5.75
C ALA A 69 4.49 -4.72 -5.51
N LEU A 70 3.94 -5.31 -4.47
CA LEU A 70 3.97 -6.74 -4.17
C LEU A 70 2.53 -7.22 -4.03
N CYS A 71 2.23 -8.42 -4.54
CA CYS A 71 0.91 -9.02 -4.47
C CYS A 71 0.98 -10.53 -4.29
N SER A 72 0.22 -11.06 -3.34
CA SER A 72 -0.01 -12.50 -3.20
C SER A 72 -1.21 -12.90 -4.05
N HIS A 73 -1.03 -13.86 -4.97
CA HIS A 73 -2.08 -14.36 -5.84
C HIS A 73 -1.83 -15.83 -6.18
N ASP A 74 -2.88 -16.68 -6.08
CA ASP A 74 -2.84 -18.11 -6.42
C ASP A 74 -1.62 -18.86 -5.88
N GLY A 75 -1.29 -18.64 -4.60
CA GLY A 75 -0.17 -19.31 -3.94
C GLY A 75 1.22 -18.86 -4.40
N ALA A 76 1.33 -17.76 -5.13
CA ALA A 76 2.60 -17.14 -5.52
C ALA A 76 2.67 -15.66 -5.13
N LEU A 77 3.88 -15.16 -4.93
CA LEU A 77 4.19 -13.76 -4.75
C LEU A 77 4.57 -13.15 -6.10
N TYR A 78 4.02 -11.99 -6.39
CA TYR A 78 4.29 -11.22 -7.60
C TYR A 78 4.82 -9.85 -7.26
N ASP A 79 5.67 -9.32 -8.13
CA ASP A 79 6.23 -7.98 -8.02
C ASP A 79 6.08 -7.19 -9.31
N GLY A 80 6.00 -5.87 -9.15
CA GLY A 80 5.95 -4.91 -10.24
C GLY A 80 6.64 -3.61 -9.85
N GLY A 81 7.12 -2.85 -10.84
CA GLY A 81 7.85 -1.64 -10.53
C GLY A 81 8.22 -0.80 -11.74
N ARG A 82 9.26 0.01 -11.56
CA ARG A 82 9.77 0.95 -12.56
C ARG A 82 10.35 0.27 -13.81
N TYR A 83 10.60 -1.02 -13.74
CA TYR A 83 11.08 -1.85 -14.85
C TYR A 83 9.98 -2.28 -15.82
N ALA A 84 8.73 -1.80 -15.64
CA ALA A 84 7.60 -2.02 -16.56
C ALA A 84 7.22 -3.50 -16.77
N GLN A 85 7.48 -4.36 -15.81
CA GLN A 85 7.25 -5.79 -15.87
C GLN A 85 6.55 -6.28 -14.61
N VAL A 86 5.78 -7.36 -14.76
CA VAL A 86 5.25 -8.14 -13.63
C VAL A 86 5.96 -9.48 -13.61
N TRP A 87 6.56 -9.80 -12.48
CA TRP A 87 7.29 -11.05 -12.27
C TRP A 87 6.62 -11.92 -11.21
N ARG A 88 6.74 -13.22 -11.35
CA ARG A 88 6.55 -14.12 -10.20
C ARG A 88 7.85 -14.13 -9.41
N THR A 89 7.79 -13.67 -8.17
CA THR A 89 8.97 -13.26 -7.41
C THR A 89 9.93 -14.40 -7.13
N GLN A 90 9.38 -15.58 -6.72
CA GLN A 90 10.21 -16.69 -6.22
C GLN A 90 11.07 -17.37 -7.26
N ASP A 91 10.62 -17.48 -8.49
CA ASP A 91 11.32 -18.19 -9.58
C ASP A 91 11.76 -17.28 -10.73
N GLY A 92 11.41 -16.00 -10.66
CA GLY A 92 11.77 -15.02 -11.67
C GLY A 92 11.09 -15.27 -13.02
N GLU A 93 9.89 -15.85 -13.04
CA GLU A 93 9.11 -15.95 -14.27
C GLU A 93 8.51 -14.62 -14.65
N LEU A 94 8.78 -14.14 -15.86
CA LEU A 94 8.15 -12.96 -16.42
C LEU A 94 6.69 -13.28 -16.78
N VAL A 95 5.74 -12.63 -16.08
CA VAL A 95 4.31 -12.85 -16.30
C VAL A 95 3.76 -11.90 -17.35
N ASN A 96 4.19 -10.64 -17.31
CA ASN A 96 3.72 -9.64 -18.26
C ASN A 96 4.72 -8.49 -18.43
N TRP A 97 4.57 -7.80 -19.56
CA TRP A 97 5.30 -6.59 -19.90
C TRP A 97 4.31 -5.45 -20.13
N ARG A 98 4.64 -4.24 -19.65
CA ARG A 98 3.87 -3.00 -19.86
C ARG A 98 4.72 -1.95 -20.55
N ASP A 99 4.08 -0.93 -21.09
CA ASP A 99 4.78 0.16 -21.77
C ASP A 99 5.42 1.16 -20.79
N ASN A 100 4.97 1.14 -19.52
CA ASN A 100 5.47 2.03 -18.46
C ASN A 100 5.38 1.36 -17.09
N TRP A 101 5.69 2.09 -16.02
CA TRP A 101 5.83 1.59 -14.66
C TRP A 101 4.57 0.88 -14.15
N VAL A 102 4.77 -0.28 -13.57
CA VAL A 102 3.76 -0.99 -12.78
C VAL A 102 3.79 -0.42 -11.37
N ARG A 103 2.78 0.36 -11.02
CA ARG A 103 2.71 1.06 -9.71
C ARG A 103 1.92 0.27 -8.69
N ALA A 104 1.00 -0.57 -9.14
CA ALA A 104 0.09 -1.31 -8.29
C ALA A 104 -0.19 -2.70 -8.82
N LEU A 105 -0.33 -3.65 -7.91
CA LEU A 105 -0.80 -5.01 -8.15
C LEU A 105 -1.90 -5.34 -7.13
N CYS A 106 -2.91 -6.06 -7.56
CA CYS A 106 -3.99 -6.51 -6.69
C CYS A 106 -4.54 -7.85 -7.13
N SER A 107 -4.80 -8.73 -6.17
CA SER A 107 -5.57 -9.96 -6.37
C SER A 107 -7.00 -9.74 -5.89
N HIS A 108 -7.98 -9.96 -6.77
CA HIS A 108 -9.39 -9.82 -6.43
C HIS A 108 -10.22 -10.89 -7.14
N VAL A 109 -11.00 -11.67 -6.37
CA VAL A 109 -11.89 -12.75 -6.86
C VAL A 109 -11.17 -13.68 -7.85
N GLY A 110 -9.98 -14.17 -7.48
CA GLY A 110 -9.19 -15.11 -8.30
C GLY A 110 -8.58 -14.49 -9.57
N VAL A 111 -8.60 -13.18 -9.70
CA VAL A 111 -8.00 -12.46 -10.83
C VAL A 111 -6.96 -11.47 -10.31
N MET A 112 -5.81 -11.42 -10.97
CA MET A 112 -4.78 -10.42 -10.68
C MET A 112 -4.91 -9.24 -11.62
N TYR A 113 -4.77 -8.03 -11.08
CA TYR A 113 -4.82 -6.77 -11.79
C TYR A 113 -3.52 -6.01 -11.58
N ASP A 114 -3.09 -5.29 -12.60
CA ASP A 114 -1.97 -4.35 -12.54
C ASP A 114 -2.39 -2.97 -13.04
N GLY A 115 -1.79 -1.95 -12.45
CA GLY A 115 -2.06 -0.55 -12.79
C GLY A 115 -0.80 0.30 -12.74
N GLY A 116 -0.82 1.37 -13.52
CA GLY A 116 0.30 2.29 -13.60
C GLY A 116 0.03 3.45 -14.56
N ASP A 117 1.09 4.02 -15.12
CA ASP A 117 0.99 5.16 -16.04
C ASP A 117 0.36 4.81 -17.39
N TYR A 118 0.11 3.54 -17.65
CA TYR A 118 -0.45 2.96 -18.88
C TYR A 118 -1.94 2.59 -18.74
N GLY A 119 -2.55 2.80 -17.59
CA GLY A 119 -3.93 2.39 -17.29
C GLY A 119 -4.02 1.18 -16.37
N VAL A 120 -5.13 0.45 -16.46
CA VAL A 120 -5.44 -0.70 -15.61
C VAL A 120 -5.69 -1.94 -16.48
N TRP A 121 -5.07 -3.04 -16.13
CA TRP A 121 -5.12 -4.29 -16.89
C TRP A 121 -5.41 -5.49 -15.99
N GLN A 122 -6.01 -6.51 -16.58
CA GLN A 122 -6.00 -7.85 -16.01
C GLN A 122 -4.62 -8.47 -16.29
N THR A 123 -3.84 -8.71 -15.24
CA THR A 123 -2.48 -9.28 -15.36
C THR A 123 -2.53 -10.67 -15.98
N GLY A 124 -1.51 -11.03 -16.73
CA GLY A 124 -1.46 -12.34 -17.42
C GLY A 124 -2.36 -12.45 -18.65
N THR A 125 -3.12 -11.41 -18.98
CA THR A 125 -3.91 -11.32 -20.19
C THR A 125 -3.58 -10.04 -20.96
N SER A 126 -4.10 -9.91 -22.18
CA SER A 126 -4.03 -8.65 -22.94
C SER A 126 -5.30 -7.80 -22.76
N ARG A 127 -6.09 -8.04 -21.69
CA ARG A 127 -7.34 -7.32 -21.46
C ARG A 127 -7.09 -6.06 -20.64
N GLU A 128 -7.26 -4.93 -21.29
CA GLU A 128 -7.35 -3.62 -20.64
C GLU A 128 -8.71 -3.49 -19.93
N MET A 129 -8.69 -3.04 -18.68
CA MET A 129 -9.89 -2.78 -17.87
C MET A 129 -10.44 -1.37 -18.07
N GLY A 130 -9.78 -0.61 -18.91
CA GLY A 130 -10.14 0.74 -19.30
C GLY A 130 -8.98 1.70 -19.19
N SER A 131 -8.93 2.64 -20.14
CA SER A 131 -7.96 3.73 -20.12
C SER A 131 -8.25 4.66 -18.94
N ARG A 132 -7.21 5.14 -18.30
CA ARG A 132 -7.29 6.17 -17.25
C ARG A 132 -6.61 7.44 -17.76
N PRO A 133 -7.13 8.63 -17.41
CA PRO A 133 -6.52 9.91 -17.86
C PRO A 133 -5.26 10.29 -17.08
N GLY A 134 -4.71 9.38 -16.28
CA GLY A 134 -3.50 9.56 -15.49
C GLY A 134 -3.07 8.26 -14.83
N ALA A 135 -2.01 8.31 -14.02
CA ALA A 135 -1.46 7.15 -13.36
C ALA A 135 -2.42 6.52 -12.35
N CYS A 136 -2.51 5.19 -12.36
CA CYS A 136 -3.12 4.39 -11.31
C CYS A 136 -2.08 4.15 -10.20
N TYR A 137 -2.40 4.52 -8.96
CA TYR A 137 -1.51 4.38 -7.81
C TYR A 137 -1.83 3.18 -6.94
N GLY A 138 -3.06 2.66 -7.03
CA GLY A 138 -3.43 1.52 -6.21
C GLY A 138 -4.82 0.96 -6.50
N PHE A 139 -5.12 -0.11 -5.78
CA PHE A 139 -6.40 -0.79 -5.80
C PHE A 139 -6.93 -1.00 -4.39
N THR A 140 -8.25 -1.00 -4.24
CA THR A 140 -8.91 -1.36 -2.97
C THR A 140 -10.08 -2.29 -3.26
N PRO A 141 -10.01 -3.55 -2.83
CA PRO A 141 -11.15 -4.46 -2.85
C PRO A 141 -12.24 -4.02 -1.85
N VAL A 142 -13.51 -4.00 -2.28
CA VAL A 142 -14.66 -3.65 -1.46
C VAL A 142 -15.79 -4.64 -1.72
N GLY A 143 -15.82 -5.73 -0.97
CA GLY A 143 -16.72 -6.86 -1.27
C GLY A 143 -16.41 -7.47 -2.64
N GLU A 144 -17.41 -7.51 -3.54
CA GLU A 144 -17.22 -7.98 -4.91
C GLU A 144 -16.68 -6.90 -5.87
N ALA A 145 -16.71 -5.64 -5.46
CA ALA A 145 -16.17 -4.54 -6.25
C ALA A 145 -14.65 -4.41 -6.07
N LEU A 146 -13.99 -4.00 -7.12
CA LEU A 146 -12.60 -3.55 -7.09
C LEU A 146 -12.57 -2.10 -7.52
N LEU A 147 -11.97 -1.25 -6.71
CA LEU A 147 -11.76 0.16 -7.04
C LEU A 147 -10.30 0.41 -7.32
N ASP A 148 -10.01 1.21 -8.33
CA ASP A 148 -8.68 1.76 -8.59
C ASP A 148 -8.66 3.27 -8.35
N PHE A 149 -7.49 3.79 -8.00
CA PHE A 149 -7.33 5.19 -7.66
C PHE A 149 -6.00 5.77 -8.13
N GLY A 150 -5.96 7.08 -8.32
CA GLY A 150 -4.76 7.75 -8.82
C GLY A 150 -4.97 9.22 -9.15
N GLU A 151 -4.31 9.72 -10.18
CA GLU A 151 -4.38 11.10 -10.65
C GLU A 151 -5.78 11.51 -11.11
N TYR A 152 -6.60 10.58 -11.48
CA TYR A 152 -7.96 10.76 -12.00
C TYR A 152 -9.05 10.68 -10.91
N GLY A 153 -8.68 10.46 -9.65
CA GLY A 153 -9.61 10.18 -8.56
C GLY A 153 -9.82 8.68 -8.35
N VAL A 154 -11.07 8.25 -8.22
CA VAL A 154 -11.44 6.84 -7.96
C VAL A 154 -12.39 6.33 -9.04
N CYS A 155 -12.11 5.14 -9.59
CA CYS A 155 -12.95 4.45 -10.56
C CYS A 155 -13.30 3.03 -10.07
N ASP A 156 -14.42 2.50 -10.54
CA ASP A 156 -14.69 1.08 -10.48
C ASP A 156 -13.84 0.38 -11.54
N THR A 157 -12.97 -0.51 -11.10
CA THR A 157 -12.00 -1.17 -11.99
C THR A 157 -12.65 -2.04 -13.04
N LEU A 158 -13.74 -2.73 -12.68
CA LEU A 158 -14.39 -3.72 -13.56
C LEU A 158 -15.23 -3.07 -14.65
N THR A 159 -15.83 -1.92 -14.35
CA THR A 159 -16.70 -1.20 -15.27
C THR A 159 -16.06 0.02 -15.92
N GLY A 160 -14.98 0.53 -15.35
CA GLY A 160 -14.34 1.79 -15.73
C GLY A 160 -15.12 3.04 -15.32
N ALA A 161 -16.24 2.88 -14.59
CA ALA A 161 -17.08 4.00 -14.19
C ALA A 161 -16.40 4.85 -13.09
N PRO A 162 -16.45 6.19 -13.19
CA PRO A 162 -15.94 7.05 -12.12
C PRO A 162 -16.81 6.92 -10.87
N VAL A 163 -16.18 6.71 -9.73
CA VAL A 163 -16.81 6.64 -8.40
C VAL A 163 -16.68 7.96 -7.67
N ALA A 164 -15.49 8.54 -7.69
CA ALA A 164 -15.23 9.85 -7.10
C ALA A 164 -14.19 10.62 -7.92
N GLN A 165 -14.52 11.88 -8.22
CA GLN A 165 -13.55 12.83 -8.79
C GLN A 165 -12.95 13.67 -7.66
N ARG A 166 -11.66 13.94 -7.73
CA ARG A 166 -10.93 14.75 -6.74
C ARG A 166 -10.17 15.87 -7.47
N PRO A 167 -10.01 17.02 -6.83
CA PRO A 167 -9.24 18.14 -7.40
C PRO A 167 -7.73 17.86 -7.44
N ALA A 168 -7.27 16.87 -6.70
CA ALA A 168 -5.88 16.42 -6.66
C ALA A 168 -5.84 14.88 -6.69
N SER A 169 -4.65 14.32 -6.88
CA SER A 169 -4.44 12.88 -6.89
C SER A 169 -4.90 12.23 -5.59
N VAL A 170 -5.55 11.09 -5.72
CA VAL A 170 -5.76 10.15 -4.62
C VAL A 170 -4.50 9.30 -4.49
N LEU A 171 -3.81 9.42 -3.36
CA LEU A 171 -2.53 8.76 -3.11
C LEU A 171 -2.68 7.46 -2.34
N ALA A 172 -3.74 7.35 -1.55
CA ALA A 172 -4.07 6.18 -0.75
C ALA A 172 -5.58 5.96 -0.71
N MET A 173 -5.99 4.71 -0.59
CA MET A 173 -7.39 4.35 -0.39
C MET A 173 -7.51 3.07 0.42
N THR A 174 -8.55 2.98 1.26
CA THR A 174 -8.85 1.78 2.04
C THR A 174 -10.34 1.66 2.33
N ALA A 175 -10.74 0.47 2.77
CA ALA A 175 -12.09 0.21 3.25
C ALA A 175 -12.08 -0.12 4.74
N LEU A 176 -13.05 0.42 5.48
CA LEU A 176 -13.34 0.06 6.86
C LEU A 176 -14.81 -0.33 6.97
N GLY A 177 -15.08 -1.62 7.11
CA GLY A 177 -16.44 -2.16 7.01
C GLY A 177 -17.04 -1.90 5.63
N THR A 178 -18.14 -1.14 5.58
CA THR A 178 -18.80 -0.72 4.32
C THR A 178 -18.38 0.67 3.85
N ALA A 179 -17.68 1.42 4.66
CA ALA A 179 -17.16 2.74 4.33
C ALA A 179 -15.86 2.63 3.53
N ILE A 180 -15.65 3.58 2.63
CA ILE A 180 -14.45 3.66 1.79
C ILE A 180 -13.87 5.05 1.99
N TYR A 181 -12.58 5.11 2.24
CA TYR A 181 -11.85 6.34 2.49
C TYR A 181 -10.73 6.51 1.48
N ASP A 182 -10.62 7.70 0.92
CA ASP A 182 -9.52 8.10 0.06
C ASP A 182 -8.73 9.26 0.69
N GLY A 183 -7.44 9.29 0.40
CA GLY A 183 -6.49 10.25 0.95
C GLY A 183 -5.59 10.85 -0.11
N GLY A 184 -5.18 12.08 0.11
CA GLY A 184 -4.30 12.85 -0.74
C GLY A 184 -4.07 14.25 -0.19
N ALA A 185 -3.83 15.24 -1.06
CA ALA A 185 -3.49 16.61 -0.66
C ALA A 185 -4.58 17.34 0.18
N GLY A 186 -5.83 16.88 0.12
CA GLY A 186 -6.95 17.48 0.87
C GLY A 186 -7.26 16.82 2.21
N GLY A 187 -6.41 15.90 2.69
CA GLY A 187 -6.70 15.09 3.87
C GLY A 187 -7.44 13.80 3.52
N VAL A 188 -8.32 13.34 4.40
CA VAL A 188 -9.10 12.10 4.22
C VAL A 188 -10.55 12.43 3.90
N CYS A 189 -11.08 11.80 2.85
CA CYS A 189 -12.47 11.90 2.43
C CYS A 189 -13.20 10.57 2.55
N ASP A 190 -14.48 10.60 2.90
CA ASP A 190 -15.38 9.49 2.57
C ASP A 190 -15.58 9.48 1.05
N THR A 191 -15.18 8.37 0.42
CA THR A 191 -15.10 8.30 -1.05
C THR A 191 -16.45 8.49 -1.73
N ARG A 192 -17.53 7.94 -1.15
CA ARG A 192 -18.86 7.95 -1.74
C ARG A 192 -19.57 9.29 -1.61
N SER A 193 -19.47 9.93 -0.44
CA SER A 193 -20.11 11.21 -0.19
C SER A 193 -19.27 12.41 -0.62
N GLY A 194 -17.97 12.22 -0.78
CA GLY A 194 -17.00 13.29 -1.04
C GLY A 194 -16.74 14.19 0.17
N LYS A 195 -17.29 13.85 1.34
CA LYS A 195 -17.11 14.65 2.56
C LYS A 195 -15.72 14.43 3.13
N THR A 196 -15.01 15.52 3.44
CA THR A 196 -13.78 15.45 4.24
C THR A 196 -14.13 14.98 5.65
N VAL A 197 -13.50 13.92 6.10
CA VAL A 197 -13.67 13.32 7.44
C VAL A 197 -12.49 13.62 8.35
N ALA A 198 -11.31 13.90 7.77
CA ALA A 198 -10.15 14.37 8.50
C ALA A 198 -9.33 15.34 7.66
N GLU A 199 -8.97 16.48 8.23
CA GLU A 199 -8.06 17.44 7.63
C GLU A 199 -6.62 17.10 7.98
N ARG A 200 -5.68 17.33 7.06
CA ARG A 200 -4.24 17.11 7.28
C ARG A 200 -3.42 18.24 6.69
N ALA A 201 -2.36 18.61 7.39
CA ALA A 201 -1.46 19.67 6.97
C ALA A 201 -0.57 19.25 5.79
N SER A 202 -0.44 17.95 5.53
CA SER A 202 0.28 17.40 4.39
C SER A 202 -0.48 16.22 3.76
N PRO A 203 -0.14 15.81 2.52
CA PRO A 203 -0.85 14.75 1.84
C PRO A 203 -0.87 13.44 2.63
N VAL A 204 -2.01 12.76 2.62
CA VAL A 204 -2.13 11.40 3.15
C VAL A 204 -1.54 10.43 2.12
N MET A 205 -0.53 9.69 2.54
CA MET A 205 0.29 8.82 1.69
C MET A 205 -0.06 7.35 1.82
N SER A 206 -0.61 6.93 2.97
CA SER A 206 -0.94 5.53 3.23
C SER A 206 -2.05 5.41 4.27
N PHE A 207 -2.74 4.29 4.25
CA PHE A 207 -3.71 3.89 5.26
C PHE A 207 -3.38 2.55 5.86
N GLY A 208 -3.69 2.39 7.15
CA GLY A 208 -3.74 1.12 7.85
C GLY A 208 -5.09 0.96 8.56
N VAL A 209 -5.59 -0.27 8.64
CA VAL A 209 -6.76 -0.61 9.44
C VAL A 209 -6.36 -1.66 10.45
N HIS A 210 -6.54 -1.38 11.73
CA HIS A 210 -6.25 -2.32 12.79
C HIS A 210 -7.31 -2.24 13.88
N ASP A 211 -7.83 -3.39 14.33
CA ASP A 211 -8.90 -3.51 15.33
C ASP A 211 -10.10 -2.58 15.05
N SER A 212 -10.52 -2.49 13.78
CA SER A 212 -11.61 -1.62 13.31
C SER A 212 -11.35 -0.11 13.49
N VAL A 213 -10.12 0.30 13.72
CA VAL A 213 -9.67 1.70 13.69
C VAL A 213 -8.96 1.98 12.39
N LEU A 214 -9.29 3.13 11.79
CA LEU A 214 -8.61 3.65 10.59
C LEU A 214 -7.46 4.54 11.00
N TYR A 215 -6.29 4.26 10.45
CA TYR A 215 -5.08 5.08 10.61
C TYR A 215 -4.67 5.65 9.27
N ASP A 216 -4.22 6.89 9.26
CA ASP A 216 -3.62 7.54 8.11
C ASP A 216 -2.21 8.02 8.42
N ALA A 217 -1.35 7.94 7.42
CA ALA A 217 0.00 8.44 7.48
C ALA A 217 0.21 9.59 6.49
N THR A 218 0.86 10.65 6.94
CA THR A 218 1.04 11.88 6.17
C THR A 218 2.46 12.04 5.62
N GLY A 219 2.61 12.88 4.62
CA GLY A 219 3.90 13.28 4.05
C GLY A 219 4.80 14.03 5.02
N HIS A 220 4.27 14.53 6.15
CA HIS A 220 5.05 15.09 7.27
C HIS A 220 5.41 14.04 8.32
N PHE A 221 5.39 12.75 7.92
CA PHE A 221 5.90 11.62 8.70
C PHE A 221 5.07 11.30 9.96
N GLN A 222 3.83 11.78 10.00
CA GLN A 222 2.92 11.63 11.12
C GLN A 222 1.92 10.51 10.88
N LEU A 223 1.64 9.74 11.93
CA LEU A 223 0.61 8.71 12.00
C LEU A 223 -0.55 9.23 12.86
N HIS A 224 -1.78 9.14 12.37
CA HIS A 224 -2.99 9.58 13.04
C HIS A 224 -4.03 8.48 13.14
N ALA A 225 -4.87 8.52 14.21
CA ALA A 225 -6.14 7.79 14.23
C ALA A 225 -7.18 8.63 13.48
N THR A 226 -7.45 8.30 12.23
CA THR A 226 -8.15 9.17 11.26
C THR A 226 -9.45 9.77 11.76
N LEU A 227 -10.34 8.95 12.33
CA LEU A 227 -11.67 9.37 12.75
C LEU A 227 -11.70 9.91 14.20
N GLU A 228 -10.68 9.63 14.98
CA GLU A 228 -10.53 10.10 16.37
C GLU A 228 -9.82 11.45 16.45
N ASP A 229 -8.96 11.75 15.45
CA ASP A 229 -8.24 13.02 15.31
C ASP A 229 -8.56 13.68 13.95
N PRO A 230 -9.78 14.18 13.75
CA PRO A 230 -10.23 14.73 12.47
C PRO A 230 -9.53 16.04 12.09
N GLN A 231 -8.95 16.77 13.03
CA GLN A 231 -8.22 18.02 12.78
C GLN A 231 -6.71 17.82 12.58
N GLY A 232 -6.19 16.65 12.94
CA GLY A 232 -4.76 16.35 12.81
C GLY A 232 -3.87 17.03 13.85
N ASP A 233 -4.45 17.41 15.00
CA ASP A 233 -3.75 18.16 16.03
C ASP A 233 -2.94 17.27 17.00
N SER A 234 -3.21 15.95 16.96
CA SER A 234 -2.66 14.98 17.92
C SER A 234 -2.14 13.73 17.22
N PRO A 235 -0.98 13.78 16.53
CA PRO A 235 -0.40 12.59 15.92
C PRO A 235 -0.07 11.56 16.99
N LEU A 236 -0.32 10.29 16.67
CA LEU A 236 0.00 9.16 17.55
C LEU A 236 1.49 8.84 17.55
N ALA A 237 2.17 9.14 16.45
CA ALA A 237 3.61 9.00 16.31
C ALA A 237 4.13 9.95 15.23
N GLU A 238 5.36 10.41 15.40
CA GLU A 238 6.18 11.05 14.37
C GLU A 238 7.40 10.18 14.09
N LEU A 239 7.72 10.01 12.81
CA LEU A 239 8.87 9.26 12.35
C LEU A 239 9.84 10.21 11.63
N ASP A 240 11.04 9.73 11.31
CA ASP A 240 12.08 10.59 10.72
C ASP A 240 12.03 10.68 9.18
N ALA A 241 11.13 9.92 8.54
CA ALA A 241 11.02 9.84 7.09
C ALA A 241 9.57 9.61 6.62
N PRO A 242 9.26 9.85 5.33
CA PRO A 242 7.92 9.62 4.78
C PRO A 242 7.43 8.19 4.99
N ILE A 243 6.17 8.05 5.43
CA ILE A 243 5.53 6.74 5.56
C ILE A 243 4.91 6.38 4.21
N HIS A 244 5.47 5.37 3.56
CA HIS A 244 5.05 4.94 2.22
C HIS A 244 4.05 3.79 2.21
N ALA A 245 4.12 2.91 3.21
CA ALA A 245 3.24 1.77 3.31
C ALA A 245 2.91 1.44 4.76
N MET A 246 1.68 1.00 4.98
CA MET A 246 1.22 0.43 6.25
C MET A 246 0.50 -0.88 5.97
N LEU A 247 0.73 -1.87 6.82
CA LEU A 247 0.14 -3.19 6.72
C LEU A 247 -0.33 -3.67 8.10
N SER A 248 -1.61 -4.03 8.19
CA SER A 248 -2.14 -4.66 9.42
C SER A 248 -1.63 -6.10 9.52
N LEU A 249 -1.06 -6.43 10.65
CA LEU A 249 -0.54 -7.76 10.92
C LEU A 249 -1.40 -8.48 11.97
N PRO A 250 -1.74 -9.76 11.73
CA PRO A 250 -2.28 -10.62 12.77
C PRO A 250 -1.24 -10.83 13.87
N SER A 251 -1.70 -11.12 15.09
CA SER A 251 -0.84 -11.27 16.28
C SER A 251 0.36 -12.19 16.05
N ALA A 252 0.16 -13.32 15.37
CA ALA A 252 1.25 -14.28 15.14
C ALA A 252 2.41 -13.70 14.33
N LEU A 253 2.13 -12.88 13.31
CA LEU A 253 3.18 -12.21 12.53
C LEU A 253 3.75 -11.00 13.28
N PHE A 254 2.91 -10.25 13.99
CA PHE A 254 3.33 -9.08 14.76
C PHE A 254 4.27 -9.48 15.91
N ASP A 255 3.94 -10.55 16.62
CA ASP A 255 4.74 -11.07 17.75
C ASP A 255 6.06 -11.73 17.27
N ALA A 256 6.11 -12.19 16.01
CA ALA A 256 7.32 -12.74 15.40
C ALA A 256 8.33 -11.67 14.91
N LEU A 257 7.93 -10.39 14.87
CA LEU A 257 8.83 -9.32 14.48
C LEU A 257 9.98 -9.18 15.50
N PRO A 258 11.22 -8.91 15.04
CA PRO A 258 12.38 -8.75 15.94
C PRO A 258 12.08 -7.78 17.08
N SER A 259 12.39 -8.17 18.31
CA SER A 259 12.39 -7.25 19.45
C SER A 259 13.59 -6.32 19.27
N GLY A 260 13.37 -5.06 18.85
CA GLY A 260 14.41 -4.10 18.55
C GLY A 260 15.59 -4.18 19.52
N GLY A 261 16.67 -4.81 19.09
CA GLY A 261 17.94 -4.85 19.77
C GLY A 261 18.75 -3.66 19.28
N SER A 262 19.17 -2.82 20.19
CA SER A 262 20.24 -1.87 19.94
C SER A 262 21.49 -2.63 19.45
N SER A 263 21.81 -2.52 18.16
CA SER A 263 23.14 -2.84 17.66
C SER A 263 24.13 -1.74 18.07
#